data_585cc82598e8df2eb4ce937d251fff9d
#
_entry.id   585cc82598e8df2eb4ce937d251fff9d
#
_cell.length_a   1.000
_cell.length_b   1.000
_cell.length_c   1.000
_cell.angle_alpha   90.00
_cell.angle_beta   90.00
_cell.angle_gamma   90.00
#
_symmetry.space_group_name_H-M   'P 1'
#
loop_
_entity.id
_entity.type
_entity.pdbx_description
1 polymer ?
#
loop_
_entity_poly.entity_id
_entity_poly.type
_entity_poly.pdbx_seq_one_letter_code
_entity_poly.pdbx_strand_id
1 'polypeptide(L)'
;MKTPHTNNCSAAYSSVILPRPIQTMLLLTMLFLIMLTWSALSPADAYHYNNILIGDRAAGMGGAYTGVSDDPSGLYYNPAGIVYAIGSNISGSMNALHRTRTTYKNALGGTYNWERKSSVLLPNYFGVFQPFGKGKIGFSYAVLDSTLEDQDQTFKNIPGTNVSTFVINFNNQDTTYNVGPSYAMEINDSLSAGITLYGHIRTKERINNQISYLLNDTDYEWSNQYFYTQESGLRPLFGVMWTPREKISVGLTLSKTLVLSSDTEVLTSCKGAGSYTYDASSFCQPGILTRNESKIKTKKNYPLQLHTGIAYFPNDRLLLSGDLSYNSATGASLNAAREAVFNFALGAEYYLNSHWAVRSGFYSNYANTPRLRSTGVSGIQDDHVDMYGLSLSVSQFSRNSTLTAGFTFMNGNGKSQLFSPDASGNTNLYDVNVFTTTLFLSATYSY
;
A
#
# COMPACT_ATOMS: atom_id res chain seq x y z
N MET A 1 -54.74 -50.76 45.57
CA MET A 1 -54.35 -50.20 44.23
C MET A 1 -53.20 -49.21 44.42
N LYS A 2 -52.01 -49.55 43.95
CA LYS A 2 -50.78 -48.71 44.11
C LYS A 2 -50.61 -47.87 42.85
N THR A 3 -50.47 -46.55 43.06
CA THR A 3 -50.06 -45.60 41.99
C THR A 3 -48.53 -45.52 41.88
N PRO A 4 -47.93 -45.49 40.70
CA PRO A 4 -46.49 -45.41 40.58
C PRO A 4 -46.00 -43.96 40.66
N HIS A 5 -44.88 -43.75 41.41
CA HIS A 5 -44.09 -42.54 41.44
C HIS A 5 -43.33 -42.31 40.15
N THR A 6 -43.51 -41.14 39.53
CA THR A 6 -42.67 -40.67 38.43
C THR A 6 -41.48 -39.89 39.01
N ASN A 7 -40.27 -40.45 38.80
CA ASN A 7 -39.01 -39.76 39.08
C ASN A 7 -38.70 -38.78 37.95
N ASN A 8 -38.75 -37.47 38.26
CA ASN A 8 -38.20 -36.41 37.42
C ASN A 8 -36.68 -36.31 37.64
N CYS A 9 -35.88 -36.80 36.72
CA CYS A 9 -34.45 -36.49 36.61
C CYS A 9 -34.27 -35.12 35.93
N SER A 10 -34.04 -34.05 36.72
CA SER A 10 -33.56 -32.76 36.22
C SER A 10 -32.06 -32.87 36.01
N ALA A 11 -31.64 -32.95 34.75
CA ALA A 11 -30.23 -32.82 34.38
C ALA A 11 -29.79 -31.36 34.57
N ALA A 12 -28.98 -31.11 35.60
CA ALA A 12 -28.31 -29.80 35.78
C ALA A 12 -27.21 -29.64 34.72
N TYR A 13 -27.46 -28.80 33.73
CA TYR A 13 -26.42 -28.35 32.84
C TYR A 13 -25.47 -27.39 33.62
N SER A 14 -24.33 -27.89 34.04
CA SER A 14 -23.24 -27.05 34.55
C SER A 14 -22.60 -26.33 33.35
N SER A 15 -22.88 -25.05 33.21
CA SER A 15 -22.17 -24.18 32.27
C SER A 15 -20.71 -24.07 32.72
N VAL A 16 -19.80 -24.73 32.00
CA VAL A 16 -18.36 -24.57 32.16
C VAL A 16 -17.98 -23.18 31.70
N ILE A 17 -17.85 -22.22 32.61
CA ILE A 17 -17.32 -20.89 32.33
C ILE A 17 -15.80 -21.05 32.17
N LEU A 18 -15.33 -21.02 30.94
CA LEU A 18 -13.91 -21.04 30.63
C LEU A 18 -13.18 -19.83 31.23
N PRO A 19 -11.95 -19.97 31.74
CA PRO A 19 -11.17 -18.88 32.28
C PRO A 19 -11.04 -17.72 31.27
N ARG A 20 -11.11 -16.47 31.72
CA ARG A 20 -11.05 -15.27 30.88
C ARG A 20 -9.93 -15.26 29.81
N PRO A 21 -8.67 -15.73 30.07
CA PRO A 21 -7.65 -15.78 29.03
C PRO A 21 -7.97 -16.77 27.90
N ILE A 22 -8.70 -17.84 28.15
CA ILE A 22 -9.14 -18.82 27.14
C ILE A 22 -10.28 -18.24 26.30
N GLN A 23 -11.19 -17.47 26.90
CA GLN A 23 -12.25 -16.78 26.16
C GLN A 23 -11.70 -15.72 25.21
N THR A 24 -10.69 -14.94 25.64
CA THR A 24 -10.02 -13.96 24.78
C THR A 24 -9.23 -14.63 23.65
N MET A 25 -8.57 -15.74 23.91
CA MET A 25 -7.87 -16.51 22.89
C MET A 25 -8.83 -17.13 21.86
N LEU A 26 -10.00 -17.64 22.29
CA LEU A 26 -11.07 -18.14 21.42
C LEU A 26 -11.68 -17.01 20.58
N LEU A 27 -11.90 -15.84 21.13
CA LEU A 27 -12.39 -14.65 20.41
C LEU A 27 -11.38 -14.20 19.34
N LEU A 28 -10.09 -14.18 19.66
CA LEU A 28 -9.01 -13.85 18.73
C LEU A 28 -8.89 -14.89 17.61
N THR A 29 -9.02 -16.19 17.92
CA THR A 29 -9.01 -17.25 16.92
C THR A 29 -10.26 -17.24 16.03
N MET A 30 -11.42 -16.87 16.58
CA MET A 30 -12.66 -16.73 15.82
C MET A 30 -12.62 -15.51 14.87
N LEU A 31 -12.07 -14.38 15.32
CA LEU A 31 -11.80 -13.22 14.47
C LEU A 31 -10.77 -13.52 13.38
N PHE A 32 -9.75 -14.31 13.68
CA PHE A 32 -8.76 -14.79 12.72
C PHE A 32 -9.41 -15.68 11.64
N LEU A 33 -10.28 -16.62 12.02
CA LEU A 33 -11.02 -17.48 11.10
C LEU A 33 -12.01 -16.69 10.23
N ILE A 34 -12.68 -15.67 10.77
CA ILE A 34 -13.57 -14.79 10.00
C ILE A 34 -12.79 -13.99 8.96
N MET A 35 -11.58 -13.51 9.27
CA MET A 35 -10.72 -12.84 8.30
C MET A 35 -10.25 -13.80 7.16
N LEU A 36 -10.03 -15.06 7.44
CA LEU A 36 -9.61 -16.06 6.46
C LEU A 36 -10.74 -16.46 5.48
N THR A 37 -12.00 -16.44 5.91
CA THR A 37 -13.14 -16.93 5.09
C THR A 37 -13.69 -15.88 4.13
N TRP A 38 -13.27 -14.61 4.21
CA TRP A 38 -13.77 -13.55 3.33
C TRP A 38 -12.92 -13.36 2.06
N SER A 39 -12.48 -14.44 1.44
CA SER A 39 -11.78 -14.41 0.15
C SER A 39 -12.79 -14.41 -1.01
N ALA A 40 -13.55 -13.34 -1.17
CA ALA A 40 -14.35 -13.16 -2.38
C ALA A 40 -13.44 -12.86 -3.59
N LEU A 41 -13.78 -13.43 -4.74
CA LEU A 41 -13.16 -13.24 -6.06
C LEU A 41 -13.33 -11.77 -6.54
N SER A 42 -12.51 -10.87 -6.03
CA SER A 42 -12.55 -9.46 -6.40
C SER A 42 -11.17 -9.01 -6.90
N PRO A 43 -11.07 -8.14 -7.92
CA PRO A 43 -9.77 -7.67 -8.42
C PRO A 43 -9.00 -6.92 -7.34
N ALA A 44 -7.70 -7.17 -7.23
CA ALA A 44 -6.78 -6.43 -6.39
C ALA A 44 -6.13 -5.30 -7.20
N ASP A 45 -5.73 -4.20 -6.56
CA ASP A 45 -5.31 -2.98 -7.27
C ASP A 45 -4.00 -2.33 -6.77
N ALA A 46 -3.33 -2.87 -5.79
CA ALA A 46 -2.02 -2.37 -5.36
C ALA A 46 -0.91 -3.24 -5.97
N TYR A 47 0.10 -2.62 -6.59
CA TYR A 47 1.26 -3.32 -7.15
C TYR A 47 2.35 -3.54 -6.13
N HIS A 48 2.43 -2.66 -5.12
CA HIS A 48 3.42 -2.65 -4.06
C HIS A 48 2.78 -2.24 -2.74
N TYR A 49 3.43 -2.59 -1.62
CA TYR A 49 2.89 -2.33 -0.29
C TYR A 49 3.69 -1.31 0.54
N ASN A 50 4.92 -0.96 0.11
CA ASN A 50 5.83 -0.08 0.83
C ASN A 50 6.19 1.16 -0.01
N ASN A 51 5.21 1.79 -0.68
CA ASN A 51 5.45 2.96 -1.54
C ASN A 51 5.78 4.20 -0.71
N ILE A 52 5.11 4.38 0.42
CA ILE A 52 5.34 5.49 1.36
C ILE A 52 5.63 4.91 2.74
N LEU A 53 6.78 5.24 3.30
CA LEU A 53 7.11 4.91 4.68
C LEU A 53 6.42 5.92 5.61
N ILE A 54 5.72 5.40 6.62
CA ILE A 54 4.85 6.17 7.51
C ILE A 54 5.62 6.60 8.77
N GLY A 55 5.41 7.86 9.20
CA GLY A 55 6.11 8.41 10.35
C GLY A 55 7.57 8.72 10.04
N ASP A 56 8.24 9.38 10.98
CA ASP A 56 9.61 9.88 10.77
C ASP A 56 10.68 8.89 11.21
N ARG A 57 10.55 8.39 12.43
CA ARG A 57 11.54 7.46 12.99
C ARG A 57 11.52 6.13 12.22
N ALA A 58 10.33 5.63 11.94
CA ALA A 58 10.15 4.43 11.14
C ALA A 58 10.66 4.62 9.70
N ALA A 59 10.35 5.76 9.05
CA ALA A 59 10.85 6.07 7.72
C ALA A 59 12.38 6.15 7.67
N GLY A 60 13.01 6.76 8.69
CA GLY A 60 14.47 6.81 8.82
C GLY A 60 15.11 5.43 8.96
N MET A 61 14.39 4.46 9.50
CA MET A 61 14.81 3.07 9.68
C MET A 61 14.33 2.13 8.56
N GLY A 62 13.88 2.68 7.41
CA GLY A 62 13.41 1.88 6.27
C GLY A 62 12.11 1.13 6.52
N GLY A 63 11.33 1.50 7.52
CA GLY A 63 10.10 0.80 7.92
C GLY A 63 10.33 -0.43 8.82
N ALA A 64 11.55 -0.70 9.26
CA ALA A 64 11.87 -1.76 10.23
C ALA A 64 11.43 -1.34 11.65
N TYR A 65 10.13 -1.37 11.92
CA TYR A 65 9.57 -0.72 13.09
C TYR A 65 8.57 -1.57 13.89
N THR A 66 8.17 -2.74 13.39
CA THR A 66 7.17 -3.62 14.05
C THR A 66 7.62 -4.08 15.45
N GLY A 67 8.92 -4.30 15.64
CA GLY A 67 9.52 -4.68 16.93
C GLY A 67 9.88 -3.49 17.83
N VAL A 68 9.78 -2.24 17.35
CA VAL A 68 10.12 -1.01 18.09
C VAL A 68 8.86 -0.30 18.57
N SER A 69 8.14 0.37 17.69
CA SER A 69 6.79 0.97 17.80
C SER A 69 6.48 1.73 19.10
N ASP A 70 7.49 2.37 19.72
CA ASP A 70 7.41 3.07 21.01
C ASP A 70 7.20 4.58 20.88
N ASP A 71 6.69 5.04 19.74
CA ASP A 71 6.31 6.42 19.45
C ASP A 71 4.95 6.49 18.72
N PRO A 72 4.41 7.69 18.35
CA PRO A 72 3.14 7.75 17.65
C PRO A 72 3.06 6.95 16.36
N SER A 73 4.18 6.72 15.62
CA SER A 73 4.18 5.87 14.42
C SER A 73 3.79 4.41 14.73
N GLY A 74 3.96 3.98 15.98
CA GLY A 74 3.51 2.68 16.47
C GLY A 74 2.02 2.42 16.27
N LEU A 75 1.18 3.45 16.28
CA LEU A 75 -0.26 3.31 16.01
C LEU A 75 -0.53 2.68 14.62
N TYR A 76 0.40 2.87 13.69
CA TYR A 76 0.35 2.30 12.34
C TYR A 76 1.16 1.00 12.19
N TYR A 77 2.38 0.92 12.76
CA TYR A 77 3.24 -0.26 12.58
C TYR A 77 2.88 -1.39 13.52
N ASN A 78 2.77 -1.12 14.82
CA ASN A 78 2.34 -2.07 15.85
C ASN A 78 1.74 -1.35 17.05
N PRO A 79 0.40 -1.27 17.16
CA PRO A 79 -0.24 -0.53 18.24
C PRO A 79 0.12 -1.05 19.64
N ALA A 80 0.56 -2.31 19.79
CA ALA A 80 0.98 -2.83 21.08
C ALA A 80 2.23 -2.12 21.62
N GLY A 81 3.10 -1.59 20.74
CA GLY A 81 4.34 -0.94 21.14
C GLY A 81 4.15 0.40 21.86
N ILE A 82 3.04 1.11 21.62
CA ILE A 82 2.82 2.44 22.21
C ILE A 82 2.76 2.42 23.76
N VAL A 83 2.50 1.27 24.38
CA VAL A 83 2.49 1.17 25.85
C VAL A 83 3.87 1.47 26.45
N TYR A 84 4.96 1.17 25.70
CA TYR A 84 6.34 1.42 26.14
C TYR A 84 6.79 2.88 25.94
N ALA A 85 6.03 3.69 25.19
CA ALA A 85 6.32 5.12 25.04
C ALA A 85 6.13 5.86 26.37
N ILE A 86 6.89 6.93 26.58
CA ILE A 86 6.81 7.74 27.80
C ILE A 86 5.74 8.83 27.62
N GLY A 87 4.80 8.92 28.57
CA GLY A 87 3.81 10.00 28.65
C GLY A 87 2.82 10.02 27.49
N SER A 88 2.39 11.22 27.15
CA SER A 88 1.52 11.54 26.02
C SER A 88 2.35 12.17 24.90
N ASN A 89 2.08 11.76 23.67
CA ASN A 89 2.84 12.22 22.51
C ASN A 89 1.92 12.57 21.35
N ILE A 90 2.31 13.59 20.62
CA ILE A 90 1.72 13.98 19.33
C ILE A 90 2.84 14.09 18.29
N SER A 91 2.64 13.52 17.11
CA SER A 91 3.59 13.56 16.01
C SER A 91 2.89 13.89 14.72
N GLY A 92 3.53 14.74 13.91
CA GLY A 92 3.13 14.99 12.53
C GLY A 92 4.33 14.85 11.60
N SER A 93 4.17 14.14 10.49
CA SER A 93 5.18 14.04 9.45
C SER A 93 4.63 14.38 8.08
N MET A 94 5.51 14.88 7.22
CA MET A 94 5.19 15.34 5.88
C MET A 94 6.28 14.88 4.90
N ASN A 95 5.86 14.34 3.77
CA ASN A 95 6.72 14.20 2.62
C ASN A 95 6.79 15.54 1.89
N ALA A 96 7.85 16.30 2.16
CA ALA A 96 8.08 17.61 1.55
C ALA A 96 8.36 17.51 0.04
N LEU A 97 8.86 16.37 -0.41
CA LEU A 97 8.97 15.97 -1.81
C LEU A 97 8.87 14.45 -1.88
N HIS A 98 7.87 13.95 -2.59
CA HIS A 98 7.80 12.56 -3.00
C HIS A 98 7.72 12.52 -4.52
N ARG A 99 8.78 12.05 -5.16
CA ARG A 99 8.90 12.06 -6.61
C ARG A 99 9.22 10.66 -7.12
N THR A 100 8.38 10.16 -8.03
CA THR A 100 8.59 8.91 -8.75
C THR A 100 8.77 9.18 -10.24
N ARG A 101 9.77 8.54 -10.84
CA ARG A 101 9.99 8.49 -12.28
C ARG A 101 9.93 7.05 -12.72
N THR A 102 9.05 6.75 -13.67
CA THR A 102 8.95 5.46 -14.35
C THR A 102 9.37 5.65 -15.80
N THR A 103 10.37 4.90 -16.25
CA THR A 103 10.91 4.98 -17.61
C THR A 103 10.72 3.64 -18.32
N TYR A 104 9.91 3.63 -19.36
CA TYR A 104 9.71 2.49 -20.27
C TYR A 104 10.69 2.62 -21.42
N LYS A 105 11.67 1.71 -21.47
CA LYS A 105 12.77 1.80 -22.45
C LYS A 105 12.33 1.31 -23.83
N ASN A 106 12.68 2.06 -24.85
CA ASN A 106 12.41 1.74 -26.25
C ASN A 106 10.94 1.39 -26.53
N ALA A 107 10.03 2.03 -25.78
CA ALA A 107 8.60 1.69 -25.76
C ALA A 107 7.86 2.06 -27.05
N LEU A 108 8.31 3.10 -27.75
CA LEU A 108 7.67 3.58 -28.97
C LEU A 108 8.59 3.36 -30.18
N GLY A 109 8.18 2.46 -31.05
CA GLY A 109 8.91 2.11 -32.26
C GLY A 109 10.31 1.52 -32.02
N GLY A 110 10.57 0.95 -30.85
CA GLY A 110 11.87 0.38 -30.49
C GLY A 110 12.98 1.41 -30.24
N THR A 111 12.68 2.72 -30.24
CA THR A 111 13.67 3.80 -30.18
C THR A 111 13.40 4.80 -29.07
N TYR A 112 12.15 5.24 -28.91
CA TYR A 112 11.81 6.27 -27.92
C TYR A 112 11.46 5.68 -26.57
N ASN A 113 12.02 6.28 -25.51
CA ASN A 113 11.59 6.01 -24.14
C ASN A 113 10.31 6.78 -23.84
N TRP A 114 9.38 6.12 -23.15
CA TRP A 114 8.25 6.81 -22.54
C TRP A 114 8.53 7.00 -21.05
N GLU A 115 8.36 8.21 -20.55
CA GLU A 115 8.56 8.54 -19.15
C GLU A 115 7.26 8.98 -18.49
N ARG A 116 6.98 8.45 -17.30
CA ARG A 116 5.93 8.92 -16.38
C ARG A 116 6.59 9.51 -15.15
N LYS A 117 6.07 10.64 -14.69
CA LYS A 117 6.62 11.38 -13.54
C LYS A 117 5.49 11.74 -12.59
N SER A 118 5.64 11.40 -11.32
CA SER A 118 4.78 11.83 -10.22
C SER A 118 5.58 12.71 -9.27
N SER A 119 4.99 13.78 -8.78
CA SER A 119 5.60 14.65 -7.76
C SER A 119 4.52 15.15 -6.81
N VAL A 120 4.63 14.80 -5.54
CA VAL A 120 3.62 15.09 -4.52
C VAL A 120 4.27 15.74 -3.30
N LEU A 121 3.63 16.78 -2.78
CA LEU A 121 3.82 17.30 -1.44
C LEU A 121 2.62 16.84 -0.59
N LEU A 122 2.86 16.09 0.49
CA LEU A 122 1.73 15.59 1.24
C LEU A 122 2.04 15.36 2.73
N PRO A 123 1.15 15.77 3.66
CA PRO A 123 1.15 15.26 5.02
C PRO A 123 0.92 13.75 4.99
N ASN A 124 1.93 12.94 5.31
CA ASN A 124 1.84 11.49 5.20
C ASN A 124 1.43 10.80 6.49
N TYR A 125 1.61 11.47 7.64
CA TYR A 125 1.27 10.91 8.93
C TYR A 125 0.93 11.97 9.96
N PHE A 126 -0.07 11.64 10.79
CA PHE A 126 -0.37 12.30 12.05
C PHE A 126 -0.75 11.25 13.07
N GLY A 127 -0.23 11.33 14.28
CA GLY A 127 -0.57 10.42 15.37
C GLY A 127 -0.49 11.11 16.72
N VAL A 128 -1.44 10.76 17.60
CA VAL A 128 -1.49 11.21 18.99
C VAL A 128 -1.89 10.03 19.86
N PHE A 129 -1.29 9.94 21.03
CA PHE A 129 -1.75 9.01 22.08
C PHE A 129 -1.54 9.59 23.45
N GLN A 130 -2.31 9.06 24.40
CA GLN A 130 -2.22 9.41 25.82
C GLN A 130 -2.59 8.21 26.71
N PRO A 131 -2.14 8.19 27.97
CA PRO A 131 -2.58 7.20 28.93
C PRO A 131 -4.11 7.21 29.09
N PHE A 132 -4.70 6.01 29.17
CA PHE A 132 -6.12 5.83 29.37
C PHE A 132 -6.39 4.51 30.13
N GLY A 133 -6.87 4.61 31.37
CA GLY A 133 -7.10 3.44 32.22
C GLY A 133 -5.80 2.67 32.48
N LYS A 134 -5.78 1.37 32.14
CA LYS A 134 -4.61 0.48 32.26
C LYS A 134 -3.76 0.44 30.98
N GLY A 135 -4.04 1.28 30.02
CA GLY A 135 -3.35 1.26 28.73
C GLY A 135 -3.21 2.66 28.15
N LYS A 136 -3.13 2.74 26.83
CA LYS A 136 -3.07 3.98 26.06
C LYS A 136 -4.11 3.98 24.98
N ILE A 137 -4.78 5.11 24.83
CA ILE A 137 -5.66 5.39 23.69
C ILE A 137 -4.91 6.30 22.71
N GLY A 138 -5.10 6.07 21.43
CA GLY A 138 -4.52 6.88 20.38
C GLY A 138 -5.46 7.11 19.21
N PHE A 139 -5.03 8.02 18.34
CA PHE A 139 -5.69 8.30 17.08
C PHE A 139 -4.63 8.63 16.05
N SER A 140 -4.78 8.10 14.83
CA SER A 140 -3.82 8.39 13.77
C SER A 140 -4.46 8.49 12.40
N TYR A 141 -3.76 9.22 11.53
CA TYR A 141 -3.99 9.37 10.11
C TYR A 141 -2.72 8.97 9.37
N ALA A 142 -2.84 8.16 8.33
CA ALA A 142 -1.70 7.70 7.54
C ALA A 142 -2.06 7.64 6.04
N VAL A 143 -1.21 8.19 5.18
CA VAL A 143 -1.31 8.07 3.72
C VAL A 143 -0.44 6.92 3.25
N LEU A 144 -1.08 5.86 2.78
CA LEU A 144 -0.40 4.62 2.39
C LEU A 144 0.20 4.69 0.99
N ASP A 145 -0.46 5.42 0.11
CA ASP A 145 -0.04 5.63 -1.27
C ASP A 145 -0.56 6.96 -1.78
N SER A 146 0.25 7.64 -2.61
CA SER A 146 -0.15 8.87 -3.28
C SER A 146 0.66 9.04 -4.56
N THR A 147 -0.05 9.11 -5.67
CA THR A 147 0.49 9.34 -6.99
C THR A 147 -0.21 10.54 -7.61
N LEU A 148 0.53 11.47 -8.17
CA LEU A 148 0.04 12.60 -8.94
C LEU A 148 0.89 12.73 -10.20
N GLU A 149 0.36 12.30 -11.32
CA GLU A 149 0.98 12.40 -12.64
C GLU A 149 0.17 13.36 -13.49
N ASP A 150 0.85 14.30 -14.12
CA ASP A 150 0.28 15.23 -15.08
C ASP A 150 1.32 15.46 -16.18
N GLN A 151 1.08 14.88 -17.36
CA GLN A 151 2.07 14.79 -18.42
C GLN A 151 1.45 15.03 -19.77
N ASP A 152 2.13 15.82 -20.57
CA ASP A 152 1.88 16.03 -21.99
C ASP A 152 3.18 15.71 -22.76
N GLN A 153 3.10 14.71 -23.64
CA GLN A 153 4.26 14.25 -24.41
C GLN A 153 3.89 14.07 -25.86
N THR A 154 4.77 14.53 -26.75
CA THR A 154 4.61 14.42 -28.21
C THR A 154 5.81 13.68 -28.79
N PHE A 155 5.53 12.65 -29.56
CA PHE A 155 6.52 11.85 -30.29
C PHE A 155 6.28 12.00 -31.78
N LYS A 156 7.35 12.16 -32.55
CA LYS A 156 7.27 12.35 -34.01
C LYS A 156 8.00 11.22 -34.73
N ASN A 157 7.44 10.82 -35.89
CA ASN A 157 8.05 9.81 -36.79
C ASN A 157 8.45 8.53 -36.02
N ILE A 158 7.46 7.86 -35.39
CA ILE A 158 7.71 6.65 -34.62
C ILE A 158 8.20 5.53 -35.55
N PRO A 159 9.45 5.05 -35.43
CA PRO A 159 10.02 4.07 -36.30
C PRO A 159 9.22 2.76 -36.38
N GLY A 160 9.14 2.17 -37.57
CA GLY A 160 8.40 0.90 -37.75
C GLY A 160 6.89 1.00 -37.70
N THR A 161 6.33 2.22 -37.67
CA THR A 161 4.90 2.49 -37.69
C THR A 161 4.53 3.48 -38.78
N ASN A 162 3.22 3.59 -39.09
CA ASN A 162 2.69 4.62 -39.99
C ASN A 162 2.28 5.90 -39.24
N VAL A 163 2.78 6.11 -38.01
CA VAL A 163 2.44 7.24 -37.16
C VAL A 163 3.46 8.36 -37.34
N SER A 164 3.02 9.50 -37.88
CA SER A 164 3.84 10.72 -38.01
C SER A 164 3.98 11.45 -36.69
N THR A 165 2.88 11.54 -35.94
CA THR A 165 2.86 12.22 -34.63
C THR A 165 1.96 11.47 -33.66
N PHE A 166 2.46 11.17 -32.48
CA PHE A 166 1.72 10.61 -31.37
C PHE A 166 1.75 11.57 -30.18
N VAL A 167 0.59 12.02 -29.77
CA VAL A 167 0.42 12.88 -28.58
C VAL A 167 -0.23 12.06 -27.50
N ILE A 168 0.32 12.09 -26.32
CA ILE A 168 -0.26 11.49 -25.11
C ILE A 168 -0.35 12.55 -24.01
N ASN A 169 -1.56 12.80 -23.54
CA ASN A 169 -1.82 13.60 -22.36
C ASN A 169 -2.37 12.67 -21.28
N PHE A 170 -1.59 12.48 -20.23
CA PHE A 170 -1.85 11.51 -19.18
C PHE A 170 -1.92 12.19 -17.83
N ASN A 171 -3.08 12.12 -17.18
CA ASN A 171 -3.27 12.56 -15.81
C ASN A 171 -3.70 11.35 -14.97
N ASN A 172 -3.04 11.13 -13.84
CA ASN A 172 -3.35 10.06 -12.91
C ASN A 172 -3.15 10.54 -11.48
N GLN A 173 -4.24 10.56 -10.74
CA GLN A 173 -4.25 10.82 -9.31
C GLN A 173 -4.76 9.59 -8.58
N ASP A 174 -3.99 9.04 -7.65
CA ASP A 174 -4.40 7.90 -6.83
C ASP A 174 -3.91 8.15 -5.40
N THR A 175 -4.83 8.24 -4.45
CA THR A 175 -4.49 8.50 -3.05
C THR A 175 -5.27 7.56 -2.14
N THR A 176 -4.53 6.91 -1.24
CA THR A 176 -5.08 5.99 -0.24
C THR A 176 -4.69 6.46 1.15
N TYR A 177 -5.65 6.65 2.02
CA TYR A 177 -5.40 7.01 3.40
C TYR A 177 -6.28 6.24 4.39
N ASN A 178 -5.75 6.10 5.58
CA ASN A 178 -6.41 5.47 6.71
C ASN A 178 -6.48 6.45 7.88
N VAL A 179 -7.60 6.45 8.60
CA VAL A 179 -7.81 7.30 9.77
C VAL A 179 -8.58 6.53 10.83
N GLY A 180 -8.13 6.58 12.08
CA GLY A 180 -8.88 5.86 13.11
C GLY A 180 -8.25 5.82 14.49
N PRO A 181 -9.04 5.35 15.49
CA PRO A 181 -8.62 5.18 16.87
C PRO A 181 -7.80 3.91 17.08
N SER A 182 -7.00 3.95 18.15
CA SER A 182 -6.19 2.82 18.61
C SER A 182 -6.34 2.67 20.12
N TYR A 183 -6.15 1.45 20.59
CA TYR A 183 -6.01 1.16 22.01
C TYR A 183 -4.97 0.07 22.23
N ALA A 184 -4.12 0.25 23.23
CA ALA A 184 -3.12 -0.75 23.61
C ALA A 184 -3.04 -0.85 25.14
N MET A 185 -2.69 -2.06 25.60
CA MET A 185 -2.55 -2.33 27.02
C MET A 185 -1.46 -3.38 27.28
N GLU A 186 -0.84 -3.28 28.44
CA GLU A 186 0.03 -4.32 28.95
C GLU A 186 -0.83 -5.51 29.43
N ILE A 187 -0.46 -6.71 29.02
CA ILE A 187 -1.04 -7.96 29.48
C ILE A 187 -0.27 -8.45 30.71
N ASN A 188 1.05 -8.35 30.66
CA ASN A 188 1.99 -8.56 31.76
C ASN A 188 3.28 -7.79 31.49
N ASP A 189 4.27 -7.88 32.38
CA ASP A 189 5.53 -7.12 32.35
C ASP A 189 6.34 -7.29 31.04
N SER A 190 6.11 -8.37 30.30
CA SER A 190 6.85 -8.68 29.06
C SER A 190 5.97 -8.74 27.82
N LEU A 191 4.66 -8.61 27.94
CA LEU A 191 3.71 -8.80 26.83
C LEU A 191 2.68 -7.69 26.80
N SER A 192 2.52 -7.06 25.67
CA SER A 192 1.48 -6.10 25.39
C SER A 192 0.67 -6.46 24.13
N ALA A 193 -0.56 -5.96 24.05
CA ALA A 193 -1.42 -6.10 22.89
C ALA A 193 -2.07 -4.76 22.56
N GLY A 194 -2.37 -4.56 21.27
CA GLY A 194 -3.03 -3.37 20.81
C GLY A 194 -3.86 -3.60 19.56
N ILE A 195 -4.78 -2.70 19.34
CA ILE A 195 -5.63 -2.67 18.15
C ILE A 195 -5.74 -1.25 17.61
N THR A 196 -5.69 -1.11 16.30
CA THR A 196 -6.10 0.10 15.58
C THR A 196 -7.25 -0.26 14.64
N LEU A 197 -8.30 0.53 14.64
CA LEU A 197 -9.42 0.38 13.72
C LEU A 197 -9.42 1.57 12.76
N TYR A 198 -8.88 1.37 11.56
CA TYR A 198 -8.87 2.39 10.53
C TYR A 198 -10.13 2.38 9.66
N GLY A 199 -10.69 3.56 9.41
CA GLY A 199 -11.48 3.83 8.22
C GLY A 199 -10.53 3.94 7.02
N HIS A 200 -10.76 3.14 5.99
CA HIS A 200 -9.99 3.11 4.75
C HIS A 200 -10.72 3.90 3.68
N ILE A 201 -10.02 4.81 3.02
CA ILE A 201 -10.57 5.65 1.92
C ILE A 201 -9.54 5.71 0.81
N ARG A 202 -9.99 5.46 -0.42
CA ARG A 202 -9.18 5.60 -1.64
C ARG A 202 -9.97 6.35 -2.70
N THR A 203 -9.31 7.27 -3.35
CA THR A 203 -9.81 7.96 -4.54
C THR A 203 -8.78 7.83 -5.65
N LYS A 204 -9.23 7.37 -6.82
CA LYS A 204 -8.40 7.24 -8.01
C LYS A 204 -9.10 7.89 -9.18
N GLU A 205 -8.41 8.78 -9.86
CA GLU A 205 -8.83 9.40 -11.11
C GLU A 205 -7.72 9.25 -12.15
N ARG A 206 -8.07 8.80 -13.34
CA ARG A 206 -7.13 8.68 -14.45
C ARG A 206 -7.76 9.15 -15.74
N ILE A 207 -7.08 10.06 -16.40
CA ILE A 207 -7.40 10.52 -17.75
C ILE A 207 -6.25 10.12 -18.66
N ASN A 208 -6.55 9.38 -19.72
CA ASN A 208 -5.61 9.04 -20.76
C ASN A 208 -6.19 9.53 -22.10
N ASN A 209 -5.63 10.62 -22.60
CA ASN A 209 -6.03 11.24 -23.85
C ASN A 209 -4.91 11.06 -24.87
N GLN A 210 -5.19 10.42 -25.99
CA GLN A 210 -4.22 10.09 -27.02
C GLN A 210 -4.68 10.53 -28.39
N ILE A 211 -3.75 11.04 -29.20
CA ILE A 211 -3.97 11.37 -30.59
C ILE A 211 -2.82 10.79 -31.41
N SER A 212 -3.16 9.98 -32.43
CA SER A 212 -2.23 9.45 -33.41
C SER A 212 -2.51 10.02 -34.78
N TYR A 213 -1.57 10.75 -35.37
CA TYR A 213 -1.63 11.18 -36.76
C TYR A 213 -0.84 10.21 -37.64
N LEU A 214 -1.39 9.85 -38.80
CA LEU A 214 -0.70 9.01 -39.78
C LEU A 214 0.30 9.82 -40.64
N LEU A 215 1.12 9.14 -41.43
CA LEU A 215 2.12 9.78 -42.27
C LEU A 215 1.57 10.74 -43.33
N ASN A 216 0.29 10.66 -43.67
CA ASN A 216 -0.39 11.62 -44.55
C ASN A 216 -0.87 12.90 -43.84
N ASP A 217 -0.72 12.98 -42.48
CA ASP A 217 -1.14 14.08 -41.61
C ASP A 217 -2.63 14.48 -41.68
N THR A 218 -3.44 13.78 -42.48
CA THR A 218 -4.89 13.99 -42.62
C THR A 218 -5.70 12.97 -41.86
N ASP A 219 -5.13 11.76 -41.73
CA ASP A 219 -5.76 10.66 -41.02
C ASP A 219 -5.28 10.64 -39.58
N TYR A 220 -6.23 10.58 -38.68
CA TYR A 220 -5.93 10.55 -37.24
C TYR A 220 -6.88 9.63 -36.48
N GLU A 221 -6.42 9.16 -35.35
CA GLU A 221 -7.24 8.54 -34.32
C GLU A 221 -7.09 9.31 -33.01
N TRP A 222 -8.20 9.71 -32.43
CA TRP A 222 -8.29 10.27 -31.09
C TRP A 222 -9.02 9.32 -30.17
N SER A 223 -8.45 9.04 -29.01
CA SER A 223 -9.09 8.28 -27.93
C SER A 223 -8.92 8.97 -26.60
N ASN A 224 -9.96 8.94 -25.79
CA ASN A 224 -9.95 9.45 -24.42
C ASN A 224 -10.57 8.42 -23.50
N GLN A 225 -9.85 8.09 -22.43
CA GLN A 225 -10.28 7.20 -21.36
C GLN A 225 -10.30 7.96 -20.04
N TYR A 226 -11.47 8.11 -19.47
CA TYR A 226 -11.65 8.60 -18.11
C TYR A 226 -11.99 7.43 -17.20
N PHE A 227 -11.33 7.35 -16.09
CA PHE A 227 -11.50 6.31 -15.08
C PHE A 227 -11.54 6.96 -13.70
N TYR A 228 -12.63 6.78 -12.97
CA TYR A 228 -12.79 7.28 -11.62
C TYR A 228 -13.19 6.15 -10.68
N THR A 229 -12.52 6.01 -9.55
CA THR A 229 -12.87 5.05 -8.50
C THR A 229 -12.88 5.74 -7.15
N GLN A 230 -13.95 5.52 -6.41
CA GLN A 230 -14.04 5.85 -5.01
C GLN A 230 -14.28 4.58 -4.20
N GLU A 231 -13.44 4.38 -3.18
CA GLU A 231 -13.46 3.18 -2.34
C GLU A 231 -13.46 3.56 -0.87
N SER A 232 -14.29 2.88 -0.09
CA SER A 232 -14.32 3.04 1.36
C SER A 232 -14.44 1.69 2.07
N GLY A 233 -13.86 1.59 3.27
CA GLY A 233 -13.82 0.35 4.01
C GLY A 233 -13.29 0.51 5.43
N LEU A 234 -12.98 -0.62 6.05
CA LEU A 234 -12.36 -0.70 7.35
C LEU A 234 -11.08 -1.52 7.27
N ARG A 235 -10.05 -1.11 8.02
CA ARG A 235 -8.79 -1.84 8.17
C ARG A 235 -8.48 -2.05 9.64
N PRO A 236 -8.95 -3.14 10.27
CA PRO A 236 -8.47 -3.54 11.58
C PRO A 236 -6.98 -3.93 11.50
N LEU A 237 -6.21 -3.50 12.48
CA LEU A 237 -4.81 -3.83 12.69
C LEU A 237 -4.65 -4.30 14.14
N PHE A 238 -4.28 -5.56 14.33
CA PHE A 238 -3.96 -6.14 15.61
C PHE A 238 -2.46 -6.21 15.79
N GLY A 239 -1.98 -5.89 16.98
CA GLY A 239 -0.57 -5.93 17.32
C GLY A 239 -0.32 -6.64 18.63
N VAL A 240 0.83 -7.32 18.71
CA VAL A 240 1.39 -7.91 19.92
C VAL A 240 2.87 -7.51 19.99
N MET A 241 3.33 -7.18 21.19
CA MET A 241 4.74 -6.92 21.45
C MET A 241 5.18 -7.77 22.63
N TRP A 242 6.26 -8.48 22.46
CA TRP A 242 6.88 -9.35 23.47
C TRP A 242 8.32 -8.91 23.73
N THR A 243 8.62 -8.60 25.00
CA THR A 243 9.94 -8.15 25.46
C THR A 243 10.53 -9.19 26.41
N PRO A 244 11.06 -10.32 25.88
CA PRO A 244 11.55 -11.43 26.72
C PRO A 244 12.77 -11.07 27.57
N ARG A 245 13.48 -10.03 27.17
CA ARG A 245 14.66 -9.48 27.85
C ARG A 245 14.71 -7.97 27.64
N GLU A 246 15.35 -7.24 28.54
CA GLU A 246 15.50 -5.78 28.46
C GLU A 246 16.09 -5.26 27.13
N LYS A 247 16.90 -6.10 26.45
CA LYS A 247 17.58 -5.72 25.19
C LYS A 247 16.93 -6.26 23.94
N ILE A 248 15.84 -6.98 24.04
CA ILE A 248 15.19 -7.61 22.86
C ILE A 248 13.70 -7.39 22.94
N SER A 249 13.15 -6.90 21.84
CA SER A 249 11.71 -6.80 21.61
C SER A 249 11.32 -7.51 20.32
N VAL A 250 10.20 -8.22 20.34
CA VAL A 250 9.64 -8.92 19.18
C VAL A 250 8.21 -8.45 18.99
N GLY A 251 7.92 -7.94 17.80
CA GLY A 251 6.60 -7.47 17.39
C GLY A 251 5.96 -8.41 16.38
N LEU A 252 4.64 -8.55 16.47
CA LEU A 252 3.81 -9.26 15.49
C LEU A 252 2.56 -8.45 15.23
N THR A 253 2.20 -8.27 13.95
CA THR A 253 0.94 -7.61 13.58
C THR A 253 0.19 -8.34 12.49
N LEU A 254 -1.12 -8.22 12.52
CA LEU A 254 -2.04 -8.77 11.55
C LEU A 254 -3.04 -7.70 11.14
N SER A 255 -3.21 -7.50 9.85
CA SER A 255 -4.21 -6.56 9.31
C SER A 255 -4.80 -7.04 7.99
N LYS A 256 -5.99 -6.53 7.68
CA LYS A 256 -6.66 -6.72 6.39
C LYS A 256 -7.58 -5.54 6.11
N THR A 257 -7.54 -5.00 4.90
CA THR A 257 -8.54 -4.01 4.46
C THR A 257 -9.80 -4.70 3.97
N LEU A 258 -10.93 -4.34 4.54
CA LEU A 258 -12.26 -4.83 4.24
C LEU A 258 -13.04 -3.73 3.51
N VAL A 259 -13.16 -3.85 2.19
CA VAL A 259 -13.88 -2.87 1.37
C VAL A 259 -15.38 -3.02 1.57
N LEU A 260 -16.02 -1.95 1.99
CA LEU A 260 -17.47 -1.88 2.19
C LEU A 260 -18.19 -1.36 0.95
N SER A 261 -17.63 -0.32 0.30
CA SER A 261 -18.13 0.25 -0.95
C SER A 261 -16.98 0.49 -1.93
N SER A 262 -17.22 0.23 -3.21
CA SER A 262 -16.33 0.56 -4.31
C SER A 262 -17.16 0.86 -5.54
N ASP A 263 -17.15 2.14 -5.95
CA ASP A 263 -17.83 2.65 -7.12
C ASP A 263 -16.79 3.05 -8.16
N THR A 264 -16.85 2.44 -9.34
CA THR A 264 -15.94 2.72 -10.45
C THR A 264 -16.74 3.17 -11.65
N GLU A 265 -16.38 4.32 -12.20
CA GLU A 265 -16.93 4.87 -13.43
C GLU A 265 -15.86 4.86 -14.52
N VAL A 266 -16.18 4.31 -15.67
CA VAL A 266 -15.31 4.27 -16.85
C VAL A 266 -16.03 4.91 -18.01
N LEU A 267 -15.43 5.96 -18.56
CA LEU A 267 -15.91 6.62 -19.77
C LEU A 267 -14.82 6.49 -20.85
N THR A 268 -15.17 5.89 -21.97
CA THR A 268 -14.31 5.81 -23.13
C THR A 268 -14.96 6.57 -24.28
N SER A 269 -14.19 7.46 -24.91
CA SER A 269 -14.60 8.20 -26.11
C SER A 269 -13.54 8.05 -27.18
N CYS A 270 -13.97 7.99 -28.43
CA CYS A 270 -13.07 7.75 -29.54
C CYS A 270 -13.63 8.34 -30.83
N LYS A 271 -12.73 8.88 -31.67
CA LYS A 271 -13.05 9.37 -33.01
C LYS A 271 -11.84 9.18 -33.93
N GLY A 272 -12.07 8.68 -35.11
CA GLY A 272 -11.07 8.63 -36.17
C GLY A 272 -11.49 9.44 -37.39
N ALA A 273 -10.55 9.78 -38.24
CA ALA A 273 -10.78 10.40 -39.56
C ALA A 273 -9.84 9.79 -40.61
N GLY A 274 -10.31 9.78 -41.88
CA GLY A 274 -9.52 9.31 -43.00
C GLY A 274 -9.67 7.83 -43.35
N SER A 275 -8.65 7.30 -44.02
CA SER A 275 -8.62 5.93 -44.55
C SER A 275 -8.22 4.87 -43.53
N TYR A 276 -8.30 5.17 -42.25
CA TYR A 276 -8.02 4.18 -41.21
C TYR A 276 -8.91 2.96 -41.43
N THR A 277 -8.34 1.81 -41.73
CA THR A 277 -9.08 0.57 -41.87
C THR A 277 -9.39 0.05 -40.47
N TYR A 278 -10.56 0.38 -39.99
CA TYR A 278 -11.08 -0.20 -38.77
C TYR A 278 -11.60 -1.61 -39.04
N ASP A 279 -11.26 -2.53 -38.19
CA ASP A 279 -12.04 -3.74 -38.06
C ASP A 279 -13.48 -3.36 -37.68
N ALA A 280 -14.49 -3.92 -38.34
CA ALA A 280 -15.90 -3.62 -38.08
C ALA A 280 -16.31 -3.92 -36.62
N SER A 281 -15.50 -4.67 -35.88
CA SER A 281 -15.61 -4.93 -34.44
C SER A 281 -14.97 -3.86 -33.56
N SER A 282 -14.24 -2.89 -34.14
CA SER A 282 -13.54 -1.83 -33.42
C SER A 282 -14.53 -0.84 -32.78
N PHE A 283 -14.27 -0.48 -31.53
CA PHE A 283 -15.05 0.54 -30.82
C PHE A 283 -14.98 1.91 -31.51
N CYS A 284 -13.82 2.26 -32.09
CA CYS A 284 -13.60 3.50 -32.82
C CYS A 284 -13.99 3.36 -34.28
N GLN A 285 -14.89 4.21 -34.76
CA GLN A 285 -15.35 4.23 -36.15
C GLN A 285 -14.97 5.52 -36.86
N PRO A 286 -14.58 5.46 -38.16
CA PRO A 286 -14.23 6.66 -38.95
C PRO A 286 -15.38 7.65 -38.99
N GLY A 287 -15.07 8.92 -38.72
CA GLY A 287 -16.01 10.02 -38.81
C GLY A 287 -17.08 10.09 -37.72
N ILE A 288 -17.19 9.07 -36.86
CA ILE A 288 -18.18 8.99 -35.79
C ILE A 288 -17.51 9.15 -34.45
N LEU A 289 -18.06 10.04 -33.60
CA LEU A 289 -17.69 10.11 -32.19
C LEU A 289 -18.43 8.99 -31.44
N THR A 290 -17.67 7.98 -31.02
CA THR A 290 -18.20 6.89 -30.19
C THR A 290 -17.95 7.17 -28.72
N ARG A 291 -18.95 6.92 -27.89
CA ARG A 291 -18.86 7.05 -26.44
C ARG A 291 -19.47 5.84 -25.75
N ASN A 292 -18.75 5.30 -24.77
CA ASN A 292 -19.23 4.23 -23.90
C ASN A 292 -19.01 4.63 -22.44
N GLU A 293 -20.03 4.43 -21.62
CA GLU A 293 -20.00 4.69 -20.18
C GLU A 293 -20.35 3.39 -19.44
N SER A 294 -19.56 3.04 -18.45
CA SER A 294 -19.77 1.87 -17.63
C SER A 294 -19.60 2.23 -16.15
N LYS A 295 -20.53 1.78 -15.31
CA LYS A 295 -20.47 1.90 -13.86
C LYS A 295 -20.34 0.52 -13.24
N ILE A 296 -19.27 0.32 -12.50
CA ILE A 296 -18.90 -0.99 -11.94
C ILE A 296 -18.88 -0.88 -10.42
N LYS A 297 -19.65 -1.75 -9.75
CA LYS A 297 -19.69 -1.85 -8.30
C LYS A 297 -19.03 -3.15 -7.86
N THR A 298 -17.72 -3.21 -7.96
CA THR A 298 -16.96 -4.41 -7.59
C THR A 298 -16.09 -4.12 -6.39
N LYS A 299 -16.37 -4.81 -5.28
CA LYS A 299 -15.52 -4.71 -4.06
C LYS A 299 -14.18 -5.37 -4.32
N LYS A 300 -13.10 -4.65 -4.01
CA LYS A 300 -11.74 -5.15 -4.11
C LYS A 300 -11.40 -6.03 -2.92
N ASN A 301 -10.56 -7.03 -3.15
CA ASN A 301 -10.04 -7.89 -2.11
C ASN A 301 -8.58 -7.52 -1.84
N TYR A 302 -8.32 -6.97 -0.66
CA TYR A 302 -6.97 -6.70 -0.19
C TYR A 302 -6.38 -7.94 0.49
N PRO A 303 -5.05 -8.13 0.45
CA PRO A 303 -4.39 -9.25 1.09
C PRO A 303 -4.53 -9.21 2.60
N LEU A 304 -4.42 -10.40 3.20
CA LEU A 304 -4.06 -10.49 4.61
C LEU A 304 -2.60 -10.10 4.75
N GLN A 305 -2.30 -9.20 5.65
CA GLN A 305 -0.96 -8.67 5.92
C GLN A 305 -0.49 -9.14 7.29
N LEU A 306 0.64 -9.82 7.33
CA LEU A 306 1.32 -10.27 8.54
C LEU A 306 2.70 -9.62 8.57
N HIS A 307 3.02 -8.88 9.66
CA HIS A 307 4.35 -8.34 9.87
C HIS A 307 4.92 -8.91 11.15
N THR A 308 6.19 -9.25 11.13
CA THR A 308 6.96 -9.62 12.32
C THR A 308 8.26 -8.82 12.32
N GLY A 309 8.66 -8.37 13.50
CA GLY A 309 9.86 -7.57 13.65
C GLY A 309 10.59 -7.91 14.94
N ILE A 310 11.90 -7.74 14.91
CA ILE A 310 12.77 -7.85 16.07
C ILE A 310 13.55 -6.55 16.23
N ALA A 311 13.64 -6.07 17.47
CA ALA A 311 14.50 -4.96 17.85
C ALA A 311 15.53 -5.43 18.88
N TYR A 312 16.77 -5.01 18.69
CA TYR A 312 17.90 -5.33 19.58
C TYR A 312 18.60 -4.05 20.02
N PHE A 313 18.72 -3.88 21.33
CA PHE A 313 19.35 -2.74 22.01
C PHE A 313 20.68 -3.16 22.63
N PRO A 314 21.80 -3.26 21.87
CA PRO A 314 23.08 -3.70 22.40
C PRO A 314 23.58 -2.79 23.53
N ASN A 315 23.32 -1.49 23.46
CA ASN A 315 23.63 -0.48 24.45
C ASN A 315 22.66 0.70 24.34
N ASP A 316 22.77 1.70 25.22
CA ASP A 316 21.89 2.87 25.31
C ASP A 316 21.97 3.81 24.10
N ARG A 317 22.90 3.60 23.17
CA ARG A 317 23.11 4.46 21.99
C ARG A 317 22.76 3.79 20.67
N LEU A 318 22.63 2.47 20.64
CA LEU A 318 22.42 1.74 19.38
C LEU A 318 21.18 0.88 19.48
N LEU A 319 20.29 1.06 18.52
CA LEU A 319 19.17 0.19 18.21
C LEU A 319 19.38 -0.42 16.82
N LEU A 320 19.22 -1.71 16.71
CA LEU A 320 19.15 -2.45 15.45
C LEU A 320 17.77 -3.09 15.35
N SER A 321 17.16 -3.03 14.17
CA SER A 321 15.85 -3.65 13.93
C SER A 321 15.82 -4.38 12.59
N GLY A 322 14.97 -5.41 12.53
CA GLY A 322 14.69 -6.12 11.29
C GLY A 322 13.24 -6.58 11.26
N ASP A 323 12.58 -6.33 10.16
CA ASP A 323 11.18 -6.69 9.91
C ASP A 323 11.06 -7.61 8.70
N LEU A 324 10.10 -8.54 8.78
CA LEU A 324 9.63 -9.34 7.66
C LEU A 324 8.12 -9.15 7.54
N SER A 325 7.65 -8.83 6.34
CA SER A 325 6.24 -8.71 6.04
C SER A 325 5.80 -9.73 4.99
N TYR A 326 4.63 -10.33 5.22
CA TYR A 326 3.96 -11.24 4.31
C TYR A 326 2.61 -10.68 3.91
N ASN A 327 2.35 -10.62 2.61
CA ASN A 327 1.07 -10.24 2.05
C ASN A 327 0.53 -11.45 1.27
N SER A 328 -0.67 -11.91 1.60
CA SER A 328 -1.25 -13.09 0.96
C SER A 328 -1.63 -12.83 -0.49
N ALA A 329 -1.68 -13.87 -1.30
CA ALA A 329 -2.23 -13.79 -2.66
C ALA A 329 -3.71 -13.37 -2.65
N THR A 330 -4.14 -12.65 -3.70
CA THR A 330 -5.53 -12.26 -3.92
C THR A 330 -5.89 -12.31 -5.40
N GLY A 331 -7.19 -12.48 -5.71
CA GLY A 331 -7.69 -12.52 -7.08
C GLY A 331 -7.50 -13.89 -7.75
N ALA A 332 -8.40 -14.24 -8.66
CA ALA A 332 -8.41 -15.57 -9.32
C ALA A 332 -8.14 -15.50 -10.83
N SER A 333 -8.28 -14.34 -11.48
CA SER A 333 -8.02 -14.17 -12.92
C SER A 333 -6.61 -13.64 -13.16
N LEU A 334 -6.01 -14.00 -14.30
CA LEU A 334 -4.64 -13.63 -14.65
C LEU A 334 -4.38 -12.11 -14.58
N ASN A 335 -5.35 -11.29 -14.96
CA ASN A 335 -5.24 -9.83 -14.99
C ASN A 335 -5.61 -9.15 -13.66
N ALA A 336 -6.20 -9.88 -12.71
CA ALA A 336 -6.57 -9.38 -11.39
C ALA A 336 -5.85 -10.12 -10.26
N ALA A 337 -5.06 -11.15 -10.60
CA ALA A 337 -4.30 -11.92 -9.62
C ALA A 337 -3.19 -11.06 -9.00
N ARG A 338 -3.02 -11.19 -7.69
CA ARG A 338 -1.87 -10.69 -6.96
C ARG A 338 -1.23 -11.87 -6.25
N GLU A 339 0.06 -12.03 -6.46
CA GLU A 339 0.85 -13.10 -5.86
C GLU A 339 1.14 -12.78 -4.40
N ALA A 340 1.42 -13.83 -3.64
CA ALA A 340 1.90 -13.65 -2.28
C ALA A 340 3.32 -13.06 -2.31
N VAL A 341 3.56 -12.05 -1.46
CA VAL A 341 4.82 -11.31 -1.44
C VAL A 341 5.40 -11.27 -0.03
N PHE A 342 6.71 -11.52 0.06
CA PHE A 342 7.51 -11.27 1.24
C PHE A 342 8.39 -10.04 1.02
N ASN A 343 8.30 -9.08 1.93
CA ASN A 343 9.21 -7.95 1.97
C ASN A 343 9.97 -7.95 3.28
N PHE A 344 11.17 -7.37 3.28
CA PHE A 344 11.99 -7.21 4.47
C PHE A 344 12.42 -5.75 4.63
N ALA A 345 12.73 -5.38 5.87
CA ALA A 345 13.36 -4.11 6.21
C ALA A 345 14.40 -4.31 7.31
N LEU A 346 15.49 -3.58 7.21
CA LEU A 346 16.56 -3.52 8.21
C LEU A 346 16.77 -2.07 8.59
N GLY A 347 16.87 -1.79 9.89
CA GLY A 347 17.01 -0.45 10.43
C GLY A 347 18.08 -0.36 11.51
N ALA A 348 18.72 0.78 11.57
CA ALA A 348 19.64 1.13 12.64
C ALA A 348 19.39 2.57 13.10
N GLU A 349 19.41 2.80 14.41
CA GLU A 349 19.37 4.11 15.04
C GLU A 349 20.55 4.26 15.97
N TYR A 350 21.29 5.36 15.83
CA TYR A 350 22.46 5.64 16.66
C TYR A 350 22.37 7.05 17.26
N TYR A 351 22.41 7.12 18.59
CA TYR A 351 22.44 8.35 19.35
C TYR A 351 23.86 8.89 19.44
N LEU A 352 24.15 9.97 18.71
CA LEU A 352 25.44 10.65 18.75
C LEU A 352 25.68 11.26 20.15
N ASN A 353 24.65 11.85 20.71
CA ASN A 353 24.58 12.42 22.06
C ASN A 353 23.11 12.56 22.49
N SER A 354 22.84 13.23 23.62
CA SER A 354 21.48 13.46 24.14
C SER A 354 20.60 14.35 23.24
N HIS A 355 21.17 15.02 22.23
CA HIS A 355 20.46 15.98 21.38
C HIS A 355 20.33 15.51 19.92
N TRP A 356 21.10 14.53 19.49
CA TRP A 356 21.16 14.13 18.10
C TRP A 356 21.17 12.62 17.94
N ALA A 357 20.34 12.12 17.02
CA ALA A 357 20.41 10.76 16.54
C ALA A 357 20.43 10.72 15.01
N VAL A 358 21.07 9.70 14.46
CA VAL A 358 21.08 9.37 13.04
C VAL A 358 20.44 8.02 12.84
N ARG A 359 19.72 7.84 11.74
CA ARG A 359 19.09 6.58 11.38
C ARG A 359 19.42 6.22 9.96
N SER A 360 19.49 4.93 9.70
CA SER A 360 19.58 4.38 8.36
C SER A 360 18.70 3.14 8.24
N GLY A 361 18.22 2.87 7.04
CA GLY A 361 17.42 1.69 6.76
C GLY A 361 17.60 1.19 5.33
N PHE A 362 17.40 -0.10 5.15
CA PHE A 362 17.37 -0.78 3.86
C PHE A 362 16.13 -1.66 3.80
N TYR A 363 15.37 -1.60 2.70
CA TYR A 363 14.12 -2.33 2.58
C TYR A 363 13.85 -2.79 1.15
N SER A 364 13.03 -3.83 1.02
CA SER A 364 12.48 -4.29 -0.24
C SER A 364 11.05 -3.79 -0.44
N ASN A 365 10.66 -3.64 -1.70
CA ASN A 365 9.27 -3.39 -2.11
C ASN A 365 9.03 -4.16 -3.41
N TYR A 366 8.78 -5.48 -3.26
CA TYR A 366 8.59 -6.38 -4.37
C TYR A 366 7.18 -6.27 -4.94
N ALA A 367 7.08 -6.45 -6.25
CA ALA A 367 5.81 -6.47 -6.96
C ALA A 367 4.97 -7.68 -6.57
N ASN A 368 3.67 -7.45 -6.37
CA ASN A 368 2.69 -8.51 -6.15
C ASN A 368 2.00 -8.97 -7.43
N THR A 369 2.35 -8.37 -8.57
CA THR A 369 1.83 -8.74 -9.89
C THR A 369 2.48 -10.03 -10.38
N PRO A 370 1.77 -10.91 -11.10
CA PRO A 370 2.39 -12.03 -11.77
C PRO A 370 3.48 -11.61 -12.77
N ARG A 371 4.46 -12.47 -12.98
CA ARG A 371 5.46 -12.22 -14.03
C ARG A 371 4.80 -12.19 -15.39
N LEU A 372 5.15 -11.21 -16.21
CA LEU A 372 4.56 -11.00 -17.52
C LEU A 372 4.91 -12.13 -18.50
N ARG A 373 3.95 -12.46 -19.36
CA ARG A 373 4.10 -13.42 -20.45
C ARG A 373 4.08 -12.68 -21.78
N SER A 374 4.86 -13.15 -22.75
CA SER A 374 4.88 -12.60 -24.10
C SER A 374 3.95 -13.34 -25.08
N THR A 375 3.39 -14.50 -24.68
CA THR A 375 2.51 -15.34 -25.51
C THR A 375 1.34 -15.87 -24.72
N GLY A 376 0.22 -16.16 -25.39
CA GLY A 376 -0.99 -16.67 -24.77
C GLY A 376 -1.68 -15.67 -23.84
N VAL A 377 -1.59 -14.39 -24.18
CA VAL A 377 -2.11 -13.28 -23.37
C VAL A 377 -3.43 -12.81 -23.97
N SER A 378 -4.46 -12.64 -23.13
CA SER A 378 -5.79 -12.19 -23.54
C SER A 378 -6.10 -10.73 -23.27
N GLY A 379 -5.16 -9.97 -22.69
CA GLY A 379 -5.34 -8.57 -22.33
C GLY A 379 -4.04 -7.90 -21.88
N ILE A 380 -4.11 -6.66 -21.41
CA ILE A 380 -2.95 -5.95 -20.86
C ILE A 380 -2.65 -6.50 -19.46
N GLN A 381 -1.39 -6.87 -19.25
CA GLN A 381 -0.85 -7.30 -17.96
C GLN A 381 -0.27 -6.10 -17.21
N ASP A 382 -0.36 -6.12 -15.89
CA ASP A 382 0.21 -5.08 -15.04
C ASP A 382 1.75 -5.16 -14.98
N ASP A 383 2.39 -4.02 -14.77
CA ASP A 383 3.85 -3.93 -14.61
C ASP A 383 4.34 -4.81 -13.45
N HIS A 384 5.50 -5.46 -13.65
CA HIS A 384 6.17 -6.23 -12.60
C HIS A 384 7.57 -5.66 -12.39
N VAL A 385 7.76 -4.94 -11.28
CA VAL A 385 9.00 -4.23 -10.94
C VAL A 385 9.36 -4.49 -9.49
N ASP A 386 10.42 -5.21 -9.26
CA ASP A 386 10.96 -5.40 -7.91
C ASP A 386 11.87 -4.22 -7.54
N MET A 387 11.65 -3.64 -6.36
CA MET A 387 12.36 -2.44 -5.92
C MET A 387 13.07 -2.66 -4.59
N TYR A 388 14.18 -1.92 -4.40
CA TYR A 388 14.89 -1.80 -3.14
C TYR A 388 15.03 -0.34 -2.74
N GLY A 389 14.97 -0.07 -1.45
CA GLY A 389 15.04 1.27 -0.90
C GLY A 389 16.10 1.42 0.18
N LEU A 390 16.65 2.63 0.24
CA LEU A 390 17.56 3.11 1.29
C LEU A 390 16.93 4.32 1.95
N SER A 391 17.07 4.44 3.27
CA SER A 391 16.65 5.62 4.02
C SER A 391 17.76 6.12 4.92
N LEU A 392 17.79 7.45 5.12
CA LEU A 392 18.68 8.14 6.06
C LEU A 392 17.90 9.27 6.71
N SER A 393 18.09 9.48 8.01
CA SER A 393 17.53 10.62 8.72
C SER A 393 18.37 11.08 9.88
N VAL A 394 18.15 12.34 10.28
CA VAL A 394 18.75 12.96 11.44
C VAL A 394 17.63 13.55 12.28
N SER A 395 17.69 13.32 13.59
CA SER A 395 16.77 13.91 14.57
C SER A 395 17.51 14.79 15.54
N GLN A 396 16.90 15.91 15.85
CA GLN A 396 17.31 16.81 16.92
C GLN A 396 16.30 16.71 18.07
N PHE A 397 16.78 16.40 19.26
CA PHE A 397 16.00 16.30 20.49
C PHE A 397 16.12 17.55 21.32
N SER A 398 15.02 18.07 21.78
CA SER A 398 14.90 19.07 22.82
C SER A 398 14.20 18.45 24.04
N ARG A 399 13.96 19.21 25.08
CA ARG A 399 13.35 18.71 26.32
C ARG A 399 12.02 17.96 26.08
N ASN A 400 11.16 18.52 25.23
CA ASN A 400 9.80 17.99 25.00
C ASN A 400 9.50 17.83 23.49
N SER A 401 10.47 18.06 22.61
CA SER A 401 10.21 17.98 21.16
C SER A 401 11.35 17.32 20.41
N THR A 402 11.00 16.66 19.33
CA THR A 402 11.93 16.07 18.37
C THR A 402 11.61 16.63 16.99
N LEU A 403 12.63 17.13 16.31
CA LEU A 403 12.54 17.48 14.89
C LEU A 403 13.37 16.48 14.09
N THR A 404 12.79 15.94 13.03
CA THR A 404 13.46 14.98 12.16
C THR A 404 13.41 15.45 10.72
N ALA A 405 14.54 15.30 10.03
CA ALA A 405 14.64 15.45 8.58
C ALA A 405 15.33 14.22 8.00
N GLY A 406 14.85 13.76 6.85
CA GLY A 406 15.42 12.58 6.21
C GLY A 406 15.00 12.43 4.76
N PHE A 407 15.61 11.45 4.11
CA PHE A 407 15.30 11.11 2.73
C PHE A 407 15.31 9.60 2.53
N THR A 408 14.53 9.17 1.55
CA THR A 408 14.53 7.79 1.05
C THR A 408 14.78 7.78 -0.44
N PHE A 409 15.51 6.78 -0.90
CA PHE A 409 15.68 6.44 -2.31
C PHE A 409 15.20 5.04 -2.54
N MET A 410 14.44 4.83 -3.60
CA MET A 410 13.99 3.50 -4.00
C MET A 410 14.21 3.36 -5.51
N ASN A 411 14.75 2.23 -5.93
CA ASN A 411 14.99 1.92 -7.34
C ASN A 411 14.64 0.48 -7.66
N GLY A 412 14.10 0.26 -8.85
CA GLY A 412 13.77 -1.06 -9.34
C GLY A 412 13.78 -1.17 -10.84
N ASN A 413 13.93 -2.39 -11.32
CA ASN A 413 13.85 -2.74 -12.73
C ASN A 413 12.87 -3.89 -12.91
N GLY A 414 12.18 -3.91 -14.05
CA GLY A 414 11.19 -4.92 -14.34
C GLY A 414 10.77 -4.94 -15.79
N LYS A 415 9.58 -5.48 -16.01
CA LYS A 415 8.95 -5.58 -17.33
C LYS A 415 7.57 -4.96 -17.33
N SER A 416 7.16 -4.45 -18.48
CA SER A 416 5.84 -3.86 -18.71
C SER A 416 5.30 -4.32 -20.07
N GLN A 417 3.98 -4.46 -20.14
CA GLN A 417 3.23 -4.60 -21.38
C GLN A 417 2.44 -3.31 -21.60
N LEU A 418 2.84 -2.51 -22.59
CA LEU A 418 2.20 -1.21 -22.86
C LEU A 418 1.03 -1.28 -23.81
N PHE A 419 1.01 -2.28 -24.71
CA PHE A 419 0.03 -2.41 -25.79
C PHE A 419 -0.72 -3.74 -25.67
N SER A 420 -1.94 -3.75 -26.19
CA SER A 420 -2.74 -4.97 -26.27
C SER A 420 -2.01 -6.06 -27.09
N PRO A 421 -2.20 -7.35 -26.73
CA PRO A 421 -1.65 -8.43 -27.53
C PRO A 421 -2.30 -8.47 -28.91
N ASP A 422 -1.61 -9.11 -29.86
CA ASP A 422 -2.15 -9.40 -31.19
C ASP A 422 -3.29 -10.46 -31.13
N ALA A 423 -3.91 -10.73 -32.28
CA ALA A 423 -5.00 -11.72 -32.39
C ALA A 423 -4.55 -13.14 -32.01
N SER A 424 -3.27 -13.45 -32.01
CA SER A 424 -2.68 -14.72 -31.59
C SER A 424 -2.29 -14.74 -30.11
N GLY A 425 -2.51 -13.64 -29.38
CA GLY A 425 -2.16 -13.50 -27.97
C GLY A 425 -0.66 -13.24 -27.75
N ASN A 426 0.09 -12.75 -28.74
CA ASN A 426 1.48 -12.36 -28.56
C ASN A 426 1.59 -10.88 -28.21
N THR A 427 2.55 -10.53 -27.38
CA THR A 427 2.81 -9.14 -26.98
C THR A 427 4.29 -8.87 -26.78
N ASN A 428 4.70 -7.62 -26.98
CA ASN A 428 6.03 -7.14 -26.67
C ASN A 428 6.13 -6.73 -25.19
N LEU A 429 7.21 -7.16 -24.54
CA LEU A 429 7.55 -6.76 -23.18
C LEU A 429 8.69 -5.74 -23.21
N TYR A 430 8.48 -4.62 -22.53
CA TYR A 430 9.43 -3.53 -22.44
C TYR A 430 10.15 -3.52 -21.10
N ASP A 431 11.42 -3.13 -21.11
CA ASP A 431 12.13 -2.89 -19.85
C ASP A 431 11.60 -1.61 -19.20
N VAL A 432 11.32 -1.71 -17.92
CA VAL A 432 10.86 -0.58 -17.10
C VAL A 432 11.82 -0.37 -15.93
N ASN A 433 12.17 0.89 -15.69
CA ASN A 433 12.89 1.32 -14.50
C ASN A 433 12.03 2.29 -13.70
N VAL A 434 11.94 2.07 -12.40
CA VAL A 434 11.26 2.96 -11.45
C VAL A 434 12.29 3.52 -10.47
N PHE A 435 12.28 4.83 -10.31
CA PHE A 435 13.13 5.53 -9.35
C PHE A 435 12.29 6.49 -8.51
N THR A 436 12.29 6.32 -7.20
CA THR A 436 11.57 7.17 -6.25
C THR A 436 12.52 7.86 -5.29
N THR A 437 12.29 9.13 -5.04
CA THR A 437 13.00 9.93 -4.03
C THR A 437 11.98 10.60 -3.14
N THR A 438 12.15 10.50 -1.83
CA THR A 438 11.32 11.17 -0.85
C THR A 438 12.19 11.99 0.09
N LEU A 439 11.85 13.26 0.28
CA LEU A 439 12.34 14.10 1.37
C LEU A 439 11.22 14.21 2.40
N PHE A 440 11.47 13.83 3.65
CA PHE A 440 10.49 13.93 4.71
C PHE A 440 10.97 14.82 5.87
N LEU A 441 9.99 15.47 6.48
CA LEU A 441 10.17 16.30 7.67
C LEU A 441 9.13 15.91 8.70
N SER A 442 9.48 15.97 9.98
CA SER A 442 8.51 15.72 11.05
C SER A 442 8.83 16.50 12.32
N ALA A 443 7.79 16.61 13.14
CA ALA A 443 7.89 17.12 14.49
C ALA A 443 7.09 16.21 15.43
N THR A 444 7.69 15.85 16.57
CA THR A 444 7.02 15.13 17.66
C THR A 444 7.11 15.99 18.93
N TYR A 445 6.02 16.07 19.70
CA TYR A 445 5.96 16.77 20.97
C TYR A 445 5.42 15.83 22.06
N SER A 446 6.11 15.82 23.21
CA SER A 446 5.73 15.06 24.41
C SER A 446 5.22 16.02 25.50
N TYR A 447 4.07 15.73 26.12
CA TYR A 447 3.40 16.61 27.11
C TYR A 447 2.85 15.83 28.29
#